data_e898a44e0a316fa1fa628fdd41f631ff
#
_entry.id   e898a44e0a316fa1fa628fdd41f631ff
#
_cell.length_a   1.000
_cell.length_b   1.000
_cell.length_c   1.000
_cell.angle_alpha   90.00
_cell.angle_beta   90.00
_cell.angle_gamma   90.00
#
_symmetry.space_group_name_H-M   'P 1'
#
loop_
_entity.id
_entity.type
_entity.pdbx_description
1 polymer ?
#
loop_
_entity_poly.entity_id
_entity_poly.type
_entity_poly.pdbx_seq_one_letter_code
_entity_poly.pdbx_strand_id
1 'polypeptide(L)'
;MPEPSSAHSASQKVALYANVGAELTHYDVDVAGAELIKRGTVTLPASVQYAWPDVSRRYLYVATSSSASGYGAAGTEHHVTAFAIDPASGALTPHGAPIRLPTRPIHMTADIPSRNILVAFNNPSALRIYRINEDFTPGEEVKQPRPIDAGIYAHQVRVTPDNRLAILVTRGNEGTPTKAEDPGALKVFDYKDGVLANEVSIAPNGGKEFGPRHLDFHPTKPWMYVSIETQNKMYTYLLEGGRIKPEIAYRAETLAEPNNIKARQAAGTVHVHPNGRYLYGANRSQATIEFQGKPVFKGGENSIVVYSINQSTGEPTPIQHIETQKIHPRTFHIDPSGRILVAQHNLPVNVRDGDAVKTVPAGLSVFRIGDDGKLTFVREYDVDVGDKMMFWMGMVPL
;
A
#
# COMPACT_ATOMS: atom_id res chain seq x y z
N MET A 1 31.68 21.37 37.28
CA MET A 1 31.68 20.54 36.06
C MET A 1 30.47 20.96 35.26
N PRO A 2 30.58 21.40 33.99
CA PRO A 2 29.42 21.69 33.18
C PRO A 2 28.73 20.38 32.78
N GLU A 3 27.43 20.33 32.90
CA GLU A 3 26.57 19.23 32.44
C GLU A 3 26.75 19.04 30.92
N PRO A 4 26.72 17.80 30.39
CA PRO A 4 26.78 17.59 28.98
C PRO A 4 25.46 18.08 28.35
N SER A 5 25.56 19.09 27.49
CA SER A 5 24.51 19.54 26.59
C SER A 5 23.98 18.33 25.80
N SER A 6 22.73 17.95 26.06
CA SER A 6 22.00 16.98 25.23
C SER A 6 21.84 17.59 23.84
N ALA A 7 22.72 17.20 22.92
CA ALA A 7 22.50 17.46 21.49
C ALA A 7 21.18 16.80 21.09
N HIS A 8 20.11 17.58 20.95
CA HIS A 8 18.92 17.16 20.24
C HIS A 8 19.37 16.79 18.82
N SER A 9 19.41 15.50 18.49
CA SER A 9 19.52 15.10 17.11
C SER A 9 18.36 15.76 16.36
N ALA A 10 18.68 16.60 15.37
CA ALA A 10 17.65 17.19 14.52
C ALA A 10 16.74 16.07 14.04
N SER A 11 15.43 16.17 14.30
CA SER A 11 14.48 15.16 13.86
C SER A 11 14.56 15.07 12.34
N GLN A 12 14.80 13.88 11.82
CA GLN A 12 14.84 13.62 10.37
C GLN A 12 13.57 14.18 9.73
N LYS A 13 13.71 15.06 8.74
CA LYS A 13 12.57 15.56 7.99
C LYS A 13 11.88 14.43 7.25
N VAL A 14 10.57 14.52 7.11
CA VAL A 14 9.73 13.55 6.39
C VAL A 14 8.85 14.29 5.40
N ALA A 15 8.86 13.86 4.16
CA ALA A 15 7.92 14.29 3.14
C ALA A 15 6.80 13.25 2.99
N LEU A 16 5.55 13.69 2.89
CA LEU A 16 4.43 12.87 2.47
C LEU A 16 4.03 13.31 1.07
N TYR A 17 3.82 12.34 0.19
CA TYR A 17 3.27 12.54 -1.14
C TYR A 17 1.92 11.84 -1.25
N ALA A 18 0.90 12.56 -1.72
CA ALA A 18 -0.44 12.02 -1.94
C ALA A 18 -1.02 12.55 -3.24
N ASN A 19 -1.73 11.72 -3.99
CA ASN A 19 -2.26 12.14 -5.28
C ASN A 19 -3.77 12.38 -5.28
N VAL A 20 -4.17 13.28 -6.19
CA VAL A 20 -5.54 13.39 -6.71
C VAL A 20 -5.46 13.27 -8.23
N GLY A 21 -5.91 12.14 -8.78
CA GLY A 21 -5.73 11.88 -10.21
C GLY A 21 -4.24 11.96 -10.61
N ALA A 22 -3.92 12.83 -11.55
CA ALA A 22 -2.56 13.07 -12.04
C ALA A 22 -1.75 14.07 -11.21
N GLU A 23 -2.37 14.73 -10.24
CA GLU A 23 -1.72 15.70 -9.37
C GLU A 23 -1.08 14.98 -8.17
N LEU A 24 0.23 15.09 -7.98
CA LEU A 24 0.96 14.56 -6.84
C LEU A 24 1.39 15.70 -5.94
N THR A 25 0.75 15.81 -4.80
CA THR A 25 0.98 16.87 -3.81
C THR A 25 1.98 16.43 -2.76
N HIS A 26 2.93 17.30 -2.47
CA HIS A 26 3.91 17.17 -1.40
C HIS A 26 3.43 17.90 -0.14
N TYR A 27 3.61 17.24 1.01
CA TYR A 27 3.39 17.80 2.35
C TYR A 27 4.66 17.60 3.18
N ASP A 28 5.07 18.63 3.93
CA ASP A 28 5.97 18.43 5.05
C ASP A 28 5.21 17.75 6.18
N VAL A 29 5.87 16.82 6.85
CA VAL A 29 5.29 16.10 7.99
C VAL A 29 5.93 16.62 9.27
N ASP A 30 5.19 17.40 10.04
CA ASP A 30 5.57 17.70 11.43
C ASP A 30 5.17 16.54 12.33
N VAL A 31 6.11 15.64 12.57
CA VAL A 31 5.90 14.46 13.42
C VAL A 31 5.59 14.87 14.87
N ALA A 32 6.21 15.93 15.39
CA ALA A 32 6.00 16.41 16.76
C ALA A 32 4.60 16.99 16.92
N GLY A 33 4.17 17.85 15.98
CA GLY A 33 2.82 18.45 15.94
C GLY A 33 1.74 17.47 15.44
N ALA A 34 2.13 16.34 14.83
CA ALA A 34 1.26 15.45 14.05
C ALA A 34 0.46 16.23 13.01
N GLU A 35 1.17 17.05 12.21
CA GLU A 35 0.60 17.98 11.25
C GLU A 35 1.16 17.75 9.86
N LEU A 36 0.30 17.94 8.83
CA LEU A 36 0.68 17.92 7.43
C LEU A 36 0.61 19.35 6.87
N ILE A 37 1.72 19.85 6.37
CA ILE A 37 1.83 21.19 5.81
C ILE A 37 1.96 21.08 4.29
N LYS A 38 0.88 21.41 3.57
CA LYS A 38 0.87 21.35 2.11
C LYS A 38 1.93 22.29 1.52
N ARG A 39 2.70 21.79 0.55
CA ARG A 39 3.76 22.51 -0.16
C ARG A 39 3.43 22.61 -1.65
N GLY A 40 4.16 21.91 -2.48
CA GLY A 40 4.03 21.94 -3.93
C GLY A 40 3.19 20.77 -4.48
N THR A 41 2.83 20.90 -5.74
CA THR A 41 2.17 19.84 -6.50
C THR A 41 2.86 19.74 -7.85
N VAL A 42 3.10 18.50 -8.31
CA VAL A 42 3.58 18.22 -9.66
C VAL A 42 2.49 17.48 -10.42
N THR A 43 2.38 17.76 -11.73
CA THR A 43 1.42 17.11 -12.62
C THR A 43 2.12 16.00 -13.40
N LEU A 44 1.55 14.81 -13.41
CA LEU A 44 2.03 13.64 -14.15
C LEU A 44 1.24 13.45 -15.45
N PRO A 45 1.76 12.64 -16.40
CA PRO A 45 1.07 12.39 -17.68
C PRO A 45 -0.32 11.76 -17.53
N ALA A 46 -0.55 11.01 -16.44
CA ALA A 46 -1.81 10.32 -16.16
C ALA A 46 -1.98 10.12 -14.63
N SER A 47 -3.13 9.59 -14.20
CA SER A 47 -3.44 9.37 -12.78
C SER A 47 -2.45 8.43 -12.11
N VAL A 48 -1.93 8.82 -10.94
CA VAL A 48 -1.00 8.03 -10.13
C VAL A 48 -1.67 6.73 -9.69
N GLN A 49 -0.96 5.63 -9.87
CA GLN A 49 -1.39 4.29 -9.44
C GLN A 49 -0.56 3.80 -8.26
N TYR A 50 0.74 4.00 -8.31
CA TYR A 50 1.65 3.67 -7.21
C TYR A 50 2.95 4.46 -7.34
N ALA A 51 3.68 4.62 -6.23
CA ALA A 51 5.04 5.16 -6.28
C ALA A 51 5.94 4.45 -5.28
N TRP A 52 7.25 4.47 -5.57
CA TRP A 52 8.26 3.87 -4.72
C TRP A 52 9.55 4.70 -4.74
N PRO A 53 10.11 5.06 -3.58
CA PRO A 53 11.39 5.74 -3.52
C PRO A 53 12.55 4.78 -3.80
N ASP A 54 13.65 5.29 -4.32
CA ASP A 54 14.91 4.55 -4.38
C ASP A 54 15.53 4.37 -2.98
N VAL A 55 16.53 3.50 -2.88
CA VAL A 55 17.21 3.21 -1.59
C VAL A 55 17.91 4.44 -1.00
N SER A 56 18.39 5.37 -1.83
CA SER A 56 19.02 6.62 -1.40
C SER A 56 18.01 7.67 -0.94
N ARG A 57 16.71 7.48 -1.29
CA ARG A 57 15.60 8.42 -1.04
C ARG A 57 15.75 9.76 -1.76
N ARG A 58 16.58 9.78 -2.80
CA ARG A 58 16.80 10.94 -3.66
C ARG A 58 15.96 10.91 -4.92
N TYR A 59 15.33 9.79 -5.22
CA TYR A 59 14.46 9.62 -6.38
C TYR A 59 13.16 8.93 -5.99
N LEU A 60 12.07 9.35 -6.63
CA LEU A 60 10.74 8.74 -6.51
C LEU A 60 10.30 8.28 -7.89
N TYR A 61 10.06 6.98 -8.04
CA TYR A 61 9.47 6.42 -9.25
C TYR A 61 7.96 6.37 -9.10
N VAL A 62 7.23 6.87 -10.09
CA VAL A 62 5.77 6.99 -10.06
C VAL A 62 5.15 6.30 -11.26
N ALA A 63 4.37 5.26 -11.00
CA ALA A 63 3.59 4.56 -12.02
C ALA A 63 2.23 5.25 -12.21
N THR A 64 1.86 5.51 -13.46
CA THR A 64 0.65 6.25 -13.82
C THR A 64 -0.18 5.52 -14.89
N SER A 65 -1.48 5.85 -14.95
CA SER A 65 -2.40 5.31 -15.94
C SER A 65 -3.54 6.27 -16.24
N SER A 66 -3.96 6.36 -17.50
CA SER A 66 -5.20 7.04 -17.88
C SER A 66 -6.48 6.28 -17.45
N SER A 67 -6.34 5.01 -17.01
CA SER A 67 -7.40 4.27 -16.30
C SER A 67 -7.22 4.44 -14.80
N ALA A 68 -7.80 5.46 -14.22
CA ALA A 68 -7.55 5.86 -12.83
C ALA A 68 -8.03 4.83 -11.78
N SER A 69 -9.22 4.24 -11.96
CA SER A 69 -9.86 3.42 -10.93
C SER A 69 -9.60 1.92 -11.04
N GLY A 70 -9.13 1.42 -12.20
CA GLY A 70 -9.05 -0.01 -12.51
C GLY A 70 -10.39 -0.69 -12.78
N TYR A 71 -11.47 0.07 -12.81
CA TYR A 71 -12.78 -0.35 -13.28
C TYR A 71 -13.08 0.35 -14.62
N GLY A 72 -13.67 -0.36 -15.58
CA GLY A 72 -13.94 0.16 -16.91
C GLY A 72 -12.81 -0.07 -17.92
N ALA A 73 -12.64 0.85 -18.88
CA ALA A 73 -11.64 0.73 -19.93
C ALA A 73 -10.21 0.76 -19.37
N ALA A 74 -9.34 -0.04 -19.95
CA ALA A 74 -7.94 -0.15 -19.51
C ALA A 74 -7.14 1.15 -19.63
N GLY A 75 -7.61 2.09 -20.46
CA GLY A 75 -6.85 3.30 -20.80
C GLY A 75 -5.80 3.04 -21.87
N THR A 76 -5.13 4.09 -22.31
CA THR A 76 -4.15 4.04 -23.40
C THR A 76 -2.78 4.60 -23.03
N GLU A 77 -2.69 5.36 -21.95
CA GLU A 77 -1.48 6.02 -21.49
C GLU A 77 -1.07 5.48 -20.11
N HIS A 78 0.09 4.80 -20.07
CA HIS A 78 0.64 4.17 -18.88
C HIS A 78 2.14 4.39 -18.85
N HIS A 79 2.67 4.90 -17.73
CA HIS A 79 4.09 5.27 -17.66
C HIS A 79 4.70 4.96 -16.30
N VAL A 80 6.03 4.89 -16.23
CA VAL A 80 6.82 5.15 -15.02
C VAL A 80 7.62 6.43 -15.26
N THR A 81 7.45 7.38 -14.36
CA THR A 81 8.18 8.66 -14.34
C THR A 81 9.08 8.69 -13.11
N ALA A 82 10.32 9.14 -13.25
CA ALA A 82 11.18 9.42 -12.12
C ALA A 82 11.14 10.91 -11.76
N PHE A 83 11.22 11.17 -10.46
CA PHE A 83 11.40 12.52 -9.89
C PHE A 83 12.63 12.52 -9.00
N ALA A 84 13.45 13.56 -9.10
CA ALA A 84 14.42 13.87 -8.07
C ALA A 84 13.70 14.47 -6.85
N ILE A 85 14.09 14.02 -5.65
CA ILE A 85 13.61 14.55 -4.37
C ILE A 85 14.67 15.51 -3.84
N ASP A 86 14.30 16.77 -3.63
CA ASP A 86 15.17 17.71 -2.95
C ASP A 86 15.35 17.29 -1.48
N PRO A 87 16.55 16.99 -1.00
CA PRO A 87 16.76 16.44 0.34
C PRO A 87 16.52 17.47 1.46
N ALA A 88 16.46 18.75 1.15
CA ALA A 88 16.21 19.78 2.13
C ALA A 88 14.72 20.10 2.30
N SER A 89 13.96 20.01 1.21
CA SER A 89 12.54 20.39 1.19
C SER A 89 11.57 19.25 0.88
N GLY A 90 12.01 18.15 0.23
CA GLY A 90 11.12 17.12 -0.28
C GLY A 90 10.44 17.49 -1.61
N ALA A 91 10.76 18.63 -2.20
CA ALA A 91 10.19 19.06 -3.48
C ALA A 91 10.57 18.09 -4.60
N LEU A 92 9.62 17.79 -5.48
CA LEU A 92 9.82 16.90 -6.62
C LEU A 92 10.15 17.68 -7.89
N THR A 93 11.18 17.23 -8.60
CA THR A 93 11.54 17.74 -9.92
C THR A 93 11.57 16.56 -10.92
N PRO A 94 10.92 16.63 -12.09
CA PRO A 94 10.99 15.59 -13.09
C PRO A 94 12.43 15.22 -13.44
N HIS A 95 12.72 13.91 -13.55
CA HIS A 95 14.06 13.39 -13.79
C HIS A 95 14.06 12.41 -14.96
N GLY A 96 14.61 12.84 -16.10
CA GLY A 96 14.61 12.09 -17.35
C GLY A 96 13.23 11.97 -18.01
N ALA A 97 13.17 11.18 -19.07
CA ALA A 97 11.94 10.89 -19.79
C ALA A 97 11.19 9.72 -19.13
N PRO A 98 9.83 9.75 -19.08
CA PRO A 98 9.06 8.60 -18.64
C PRO A 98 9.20 7.43 -19.63
N ILE A 99 9.19 6.20 -19.10
CA ILE A 99 9.04 4.99 -19.93
C ILE A 99 7.57 4.61 -20.05
N ARG A 100 7.20 4.06 -21.21
CA ARG A 100 5.84 3.57 -21.45
C ARG A 100 5.65 2.17 -20.89
N LEU A 101 4.48 1.94 -20.27
CA LEU A 101 4.05 0.63 -19.81
C LEU A 101 2.98 0.04 -20.76
N PRO A 102 2.84 -1.29 -20.83
CA PRO A 102 1.93 -1.93 -21.79
C PRO A 102 0.45 -1.82 -21.41
N THR A 103 0.14 -1.69 -20.11
CA THR A 103 -1.22 -1.58 -19.60
C THR A 103 -1.20 -0.90 -18.23
N ARG A 104 -2.36 -0.77 -17.58
CA ARG A 104 -2.50 -0.15 -16.27
C ARG A 104 -1.69 -0.89 -15.19
N PRO A 105 -0.67 -0.26 -14.57
CA PRO A 105 -0.01 -0.80 -13.41
C PRO A 105 -0.93 -0.70 -12.18
N ILE A 106 -0.83 -1.65 -11.24
CA ILE A 106 -1.54 -1.60 -9.96
C ILE A 106 -0.60 -1.37 -8.78
N HIS A 107 0.62 -1.85 -8.90
CA HIS A 107 1.64 -1.72 -7.85
C HIS A 107 3.03 -1.73 -8.48
N MET A 108 3.97 -1.09 -7.82
CA MET A 108 5.39 -1.17 -8.15
C MET A 108 6.25 -1.15 -6.89
N THR A 109 7.46 -1.68 -7.01
CA THR A 109 8.52 -1.57 -6.01
C THR A 109 9.87 -1.44 -6.71
N ALA A 110 10.85 -0.80 -6.08
CA ALA A 110 12.25 -1.00 -6.45
C ALA A 110 12.79 -2.24 -5.73
N ASP A 111 13.76 -2.92 -6.33
CA ASP A 111 14.54 -3.93 -5.60
C ASP A 111 15.43 -3.26 -4.54
N ILE A 112 15.96 -4.02 -3.59
CA ILE A 112 16.64 -3.46 -2.42
C ILE A 112 17.80 -2.52 -2.79
N PRO A 113 18.69 -2.85 -3.77
CA PRO A 113 19.74 -1.94 -4.19
C PRO A 113 19.27 -0.84 -5.17
N SER A 114 17.97 -0.79 -5.50
CA SER A 114 17.37 0.13 -6.48
C SER A 114 18.07 0.09 -7.85
N ARG A 115 18.27 -1.12 -8.36
CA ARG A 115 18.77 -1.36 -9.72
C ARG A 115 17.67 -1.71 -10.71
N ASN A 116 16.50 -2.11 -10.18
CA ASN A 116 15.36 -2.51 -10.98
C ASN A 116 14.05 -2.04 -10.34
N ILE A 117 13.09 -1.72 -11.21
CA ILE A 117 11.70 -1.46 -10.85
C ILE A 117 10.89 -2.69 -11.26
N LEU A 118 10.16 -3.29 -10.30
CA LEU A 118 9.23 -4.37 -10.55
C LEU A 118 7.81 -3.79 -10.58
N VAL A 119 7.06 -4.06 -11.64
CA VAL A 119 5.70 -3.52 -11.86
C VAL A 119 4.71 -4.66 -12.00
N ALA A 120 3.68 -4.66 -11.14
CA ALA A 120 2.55 -5.60 -11.21
C ALA A 120 1.39 -4.97 -11.99
N PHE A 121 0.75 -5.77 -12.85
CA PHE A 121 -0.42 -5.42 -13.64
C PHE A 121 -1.55 -6.38 -13.31
N ASN A 122 -2.75 -5.87 -13.09
CA ASN A 122 -3.85 -6.71 -12.65
C ASN A 122 -4.75 -7.23 -13.80
N ASN A 123 -4.85 -6.50 -14.89
CA ASN A 123 -5.66 -6.90 -16.05
C ASN A 123 -5.06 -6.39 -17.37
N PRO A 124 -4.49 -7.26 -18.22
CA PRO A 124 -4.17 -8.66 -17.92
C PRO A 124 -3.17 -8.79 -16.77
N SER A 125 -3.25 -9.91 -16.02
CA SER A 125 -2.31 -10.18 -14.93
C SER A 125 -0.90 -10.36 -15.47
N ALA A 126 0.06 -9.57 -14.97
CA ALA A 126 1.46 -9.64 -15.42
C ALA A 126 2.41 -9.10 -14.35
N LEU A 127 3.68 -9.47 -14.46
CA LEU A 127 4.81 -8.88 -13.77
C LEU A 127 5.87 -8.52 -14.80
N ARG A 128 6.31 -7.25 -14.80
CA ARG A 128 7.42 -6.81 -15.64
C ARG A 128 8.46 -6.08 -14.81
N ILE A 129 9.69 -6.14 -15.26
CA ILE A 129 10.84 -5.59 -14.54
C ILE A 129 11.58 -4.66 -15.51
N TYR A 130 11.92 -3.47 -15.03
CA TYR A 130 12.62 -2.44 -15.79
C TYR A 130 13.91 -2.07 -15.06
N ARG A 131 14.97 -1.78 -15.81
CA ARG A 131 16.21 -1.29 -15.22
C ARG A 131 16.02 0.10 -14.60
N ILE A 132 16.79 0.39 -13.58
CA ILE A 132 17.14 1.75 -13.20
C ILE A 132 18.52 2.00 -13.76
N ASN A 133 18.65 3.00 -14.61
CA ASN A 133 19.91 3.37 -15.25
C ASN A 133 20.89 3.97 -14.21
N GLU A 134 22.17 4.11 -14.58
CA GLU A 134 23.20 4.68 -13.70
C GLU A 134 22.89 6.13 -13.29
N ASP A 135 22.17 6.87 -14.12
CA ASP A 135 21.67 8.22 -13.83
C ASP A 135 20.34 8.25 -13.09
N PHE A 136 19.85 7.10 -12.59
CA PHE A 136 18.58 6.91 -11.88
C PHE A 136 17.32 7.15 -12.72
N THR A 137 17.41 7.28 -14.03
CA THR A 137 16.23 7.29 -14.90
C THR A 137 15.66 5.87 -15.04
N PRO A 138 14.34 5.70 -15.27
CA PRO A 138 13.78 4.40 -15.60
C PRO A 138 14.27 3.95 -16.99
N GLY A 139 14.69 2.71 -17.10
CA GLY A 139 15.34 2.14 -18.27
C GLY A 139 14.51 1.05 -18.97
N GLU A 140 15.19 0.23 -19.74
CA GLU A 140 14.59 -0.81 -20.57
C GLU A 140 14.02 -1.97 -19.73
N GLU A 141 13.07 -2.70 -20.32
CA GLU A 141 12.51 -3.92 -19.73
C GLU A 141 13.56 -5.04 -19.69
N VAL A 142 13.71 -5.67 -18.55
CA VAL A 142 14.55 -6.85 -18.36
C VAL A 142 13.85 -8.06 -18.97
N LYS A 143 14.39 -8.57 -20.08
CA LYS A 143 13.86 -9.77 -20.73
C LYS A 143 14.00 -10.98 -19.81
N GLN A 144 12.89 -11.67 -19.57
CA GLN A 144 12.90 -12.88 -18.78
C GLN A 144 13.23 -14.10 -19.65
N PRO A 145 14.00 -15.08 -19.13
CA PRO A 145 14.41 -16.26 -19.92
C PRO A 145 13.24 -17.20 -20.24
N ARG A 146 12.13 -17.10 -19.47
CA ARG A 146 10.91 -17.89 -19.63
C ARG A 146 9.68 -17.02 -19.38
N PRO A 147 8.49 -17.39 -19.92
CA PRO A 147 7.24 -16.75 -19.55
C PRO A 147 7.04 -16.82 -18.03
N ILE A 148 6.53 -15.73 -17.44
CA ILE A 148 6.21 -15.64 -16.03
C ILE A 148 4.75 -16.02 -15.84
N ASP A 149 4.47 -16.99 -14.97
CA ASP A 149 3.12 -17.22 -14.46
C ASP A 149 2.77 -16.14 -13.43
N ALA A 150 2.07 -15.10 -13.86
CA ALA A 150 1.63 -14.01 -13.02
C ALA A 150 0.29 -14.28 -12.32
N GLY A 151 -0.21 -15.51 -12.33
CA GLY A 151 -1.48 -15.87 -11.71
C GLY A 151 -2.66 -15.05 -12.24
N ILE A 152 -3.66 -14.84 -11.39
CA ILE A 152 -4.88 -14.09 -11.74
C ILE A 152 -5.01 -12.88 -10.82
N TYR A 153 -5.16 -11.71 -11.45
CA TYR A 153 -5.32 -10.42 -10.76
C TYR A 153 -4.13 -10.11 -9.83
N ALA A 154 -2.94 -9.99 -10.40
CA ALA A 154 -1.76 -9.52 -9.67
C ALA A 154 -2.07 -8.16 -9.02
N HIS A 155 -1.76 -8.02 -7.73
CA HIS A 155 -2.13 -6.84 -6.95
C HIS A 155 -0.94 -6.13 -6.32
N GLN A 156 0.06 -6.88 -5.82
CA GLN A 156 1.27 -6.31 -5.24
C GLN A 156 2.48 -7.12 -5.66
N VAL A 157 3.63 -6.45 -5.84
CA VAL A 157 4.93 -7.12 -5.95
C VAL A 157 5.88 -6.56 -4.90
N ARG A 158 6.60 -7.44 -4.20
CA ARG A 158 7.63 -7.07 -3.22
C ARG A 158 8.85 -7.95 -3.40
N VAL A 159 10.01 -7.41 -3.08
CA VAL A 159 11.26 -8.17 -2.98
C VAL A 159 11.55 -8.39 -1.49
N THR A 160 12.06 -9.59 -1.13
CA THR A 160 12.45 -9.87 0.26
C THR A 160 13.58 -8.95 0.74
N PRO A 161 13.69 -8.68 2.06
CA PRO A 161 14.73 -7.78 2.59
C PRO A 161 16.17 -8.18 2.22
N ASP A 162 16.43 -9.47 1.96
CA ASP A 162 17.71 -9.99 1.51
C ASP A 162 17.90 -9.94 -0.03
N ASN A 163 16.94 -9.38 -0.75
CA ASN A 163 16.94 -9.25 -2.22
C ASN A 163 17.00 -10.59 -2.99
N ARG A 164 16.59 -11.70 -2.39
CA ARG A 164 16.72 -13.05 -2.99
C ARG A 164 15.45 -13.59 -3.61
N LEU A 165 14.28 -13.12 -3.16
CA LEU A 165 13.00 -13.54 -3.68
C LEU A 165 12.18 -12.32 -4.13
N ALA A 166 11.45 -12.46 -5.24
CA ALA A 166 10.36 -11.58 -5.62
C ALA A 166 9.03 -12.31 -5.37
N ILE A 167 8.08 -11.61 -4.75
CA ILE A 167 6.77 -12.17 -4.42
C ILE A 167 5.73 -11.33 -5.13
N LEU A 168 4.97 -11.95 -6.02
CA LEU A 168 3.81 -11.37 -6.67
C LEU A 168 2.55 -11.88 -5.96
N VAL A 169 1.84 -10.99 -5.30
CA VAL A 169 0.55 -11.29 -4.67
C VAL A 169 -0.51 -11.26 -5.76
N THR A 170 -1.18 -12.38 -5.99
CA THR A 170 -2.27 -12.50 -6.96
C THR A 170 -3.56 -12.78 -6.23
N ARG A 171 -4.51 -11.84 -6.32
CA ARG A 171 -5.74 -11.90 -5.52
C ARG A 171 -6.71 -12.98 -5.96
N GLY A 172 -6.71 -13.33 -7.24
CA GLY A 172 -7.82 -14.03 -7.87
C GLY A 172 -9.03 -13.11 -8.07
N ASN A 173 -10.16 -13.68 -8.44
CA ASN A 173 -11.44 -12.96 -8.52
C ASN A 173 -12.50 -13.75 -7.77
N GLU A 174 -13.38 -13.04 -7.08
CA GLU A 174 -14.54 -13.64 -6.42
C GLU A 174 -15.45 -14.35 -7.43
N GLY A 175 -16.07 -15.42 -7.01
CA GLY A 175 -17.09 -16.12 -7.80
C GLY A 175 -18.32 -15.25 -7.97
N THR A 176 -19.04 -15.50 -9.06
CA THR A 176 -20.37 -14.93 -9.34
C THR A 176 -21.35 -16.07 -9.54
N PRO A 177 -22.67 -15.83 -9.60
CA PRO A 177 -23.63 -16.88 -9.90
C PRO A 177 -23.38 -17.61 -11.23
N THR A 178 -22.65 -16.99 -12.16
CA THR A 178 -22.39 -17.53 -13.50
C THR A 178 -20.91 -17.89 -13.75
N LYS A 179 -20.01 -17.54 -12.83
CA LYS A 179 -18.58 -17.83 -12.96
C LYS A 179 -18.02 -18.33 -11.64
N ALA A 180 -17.29 -19.45 -11.68
CA ALA A 180 -16.55 -19.94 -10.52
C ALA A 180 -15.47 -18.93 -10.10
N GLU A 181 -15.12 -18.93 -8.82
CA GLU A 181 -14.01 -18.15 -8.27
C GLU A 181 -12.70 -18.50 -8.98
N ASP A 182 -11.92 -17.46 -9.32
CA ASP A 182 -10.54 -17.62 -9.77
C ASP A 182 -9.58 -17.68 -8.56
N PRO A 183 -8.58 -18.57 -8.55
CA PRO A 183 -7.72 -18.77 -7.40
C PRO A 183 -6.76 -17.60 -7.17
N GLY A 184 -6.54 -17.24 -5.90
CA GLY A 184 -5.47 -16.37 -5.45
C GLY A 184 -4.19 -17.14 -5.10
N ALA A 185 -3.03 -16.48 -5.14
CA ALA A 185 -1.75 -17.08 -4.77
C ALA A 185 -0.71 -16.04 -4.36
N LEU A 186 0.30 -16.48 -3.63
CA LEU A 186 1.59 -15.79 -3.58
C LEU A 186 2.51 -16.51 -4.58
N LYS A 187 2.84 -15.83 -5.69
CA LYS A 187 3.80 -16.32 -6.68
C LYS A 187 5.19 -15.90 -6.24
N VAL A 188 5.99 -16.86 -5.83
CA VAL A 188 7.33 -16.63 -5.26
C VAL A 188 8.38 -17.06 -6.28
N PHE A 189 9.27 -16.16 -6.63
CA PHE A 189 10.34 -16.38 -7.60
C PHE A 189 11.70 -16.21 -6.94
N ASP A 190 12.68 -17.03 -7.30
CA ASP A 190 14.08 -16.66 -7.10
C ASP A 190 14.36 -15.39 -7.89
N TYR A 191 14.98 -14.41 -7.24
CA TYR A 191 15.26 -13.11 -7.82
C TYR A 191 16.75 -12.81 -7.82
N LYS A 192 17.26 -12.43 -8.97
CA LYS A 192 18.65 -11.99 -9.13
C LYS A 192 18.77 -10.97 -10.27
N ASP A 193 19.17 -9.75 -9.95
CA ASP A 193 19.46 -8.68 -10.92
C ASP A 193 18.36 -8.48 -11.98
N GLY A 194 17.11 -8.48 -11.56
CA GLY A 194 15.94 -8.32 -12.43
C GLY A 194 15.47 -9.60 -13.11
N VAL A 195 16.16 -10.73 -12.93
CA VAL A 195 15.77 -12.03 -13.52
C VAL A 195 15.03 -12.85 -12.49
N LEU A 196 13.91 -13.45 -12.92
CA LEU A 196 13.06 -14.35 -12.16
C LEU A 196 13.29 -15.81 -12.58
N ALA A 197 13.30 -16.71 -11.61
CA ALA A 197 13.45 -18.16 -11.83
C ALA A 197 12.68 -18.95 -10.78
N ASN A 198 12.55 -20.27 -11.00
CA ASN A 198 12.11 -21.24 -10.00
C ASN A 198 10.83 -20.86 -9.25
N GLU A 199 9.76 -20.53 -10.00
CA GLU A 199 8.48 -20.16 -9.41
C GLU A 199 7.92 -21.24 -8.49
N VAL A 200 7.43 -20.80 -7.32
CA VAL A 200 6.64 -21.59 -6.40
C VAL A 200 5.34 -20.84 -6.10
N SER A 201 4.20 -21.50 -6.26
CA SER A 201 2.90 -20.95 -5.90
C SER A 201 2.51 -21.36 -4.50
N ILE A 202 2.33 -20.41 -3.59
CA ILE A 202 1.72 -20.64 -2.27
C ILE A 202 0.24 -20.27 -2.39
N ALA A 203 -0.61 -21.28 -2.41
CA ALA A 203 -2.04 -21.16 -2.66
C ALA A 203 -2.84 -22.07 -1.72
N PRO A 204 -3.03 -21.66 -0.46
CA PRO A 204 -3.84 -22.44 0.50
C PRO A 204 -5.21 -22.79 -0.08
N ASN A 205 -5.70 -24.00 0.17
CA ASN A 205 -6.95 -24.51 -0.40
C ASN A 205 -7.03 -24.39 -1.94
N GLY A 206 -5.90 -24.59 -2.64
CA GLY A 206 -5.83 -24.41 -4.09
C GLY A 206 -6.08 -22.95 -4.54
N GLY A 207 -5.91 -21.99 -3.64
CA GLY A 207 -6.14 -20.57 -3.88
C GLY A 207 -7.60 -20.12 -3.77
N LYS A 208 -8.53 -21.03 -3.48
CA LYS A 208 -9.94 -20.72 -3.26
C LYS A 208 -10.13 -20.06 -1.89
N GLU A 209 -10.97 -19.03 -1.87
CA GLU A 209 -11.21 -18.20 -0.67
C GLU A 209 -9.92 -17.57 -0.09
N PHE A 210 -8.81 -17.59 -0.84
CA PHE A 210 -7.56 -17.04 -0.34
C PHE A 210 -7.51 -15.49 -0.46
N GLY A 211 -7.72 -14.93 -1.63
CA GLY A 211 -7.84 -13.48 -1.87
C GLY A 211 -6.76 -12.61 -1.23
N PRO A 212 -5.45 -12.93 -1.34
CA PRO A 212 -4.39 -12.11 -0.73
C PRO A 212 -4.27 -10.77 -1.47
N ARG A 213 -3.91 -9.70 -0.74
CA ARG A 213 -3.87 -8.37 -1.34
C ARG A 213 -2.53 -7.65 -1.17
N HIS A 214 -2.10 -7.44 0.06
CA HIS A 214 -0.83 -6.79 0.39
C HIS A 214 -0.05 -7.63 1.38
N LEU A 215 1.26 -7.50 1.33
CA LEU A 215 2.17 -8.08 2.32
C LEU A 215 3.15 -7.02 2.83
N ASP A 216 3.67 -7.26 4.02
CA ASP A 216 4.83 -6.56 4.54
C ASP A 216 5.72 -7.49 5.34
N PHE A 217 7.01 -7.15 5.44
CA PHE A 217 8.00 -7.94 6.14
C PHE A 217 8.30 -7.33 7.51
N HIS A 218 8.56 -8.20 8.49
CA HIS A 218 9.13 -7.74 9.74
C HIS A 218 10.55 -7.20 9.50
N PRO A 219 10.92 -6.05 10.08
CA PRO A 219 12.18 -5.37 9.75
C PRO A 219 13.46 -6.17 10.09
N THR A 220 13.39 -7.08 11.06
CA THR A 220 14.59 -7.79 11.57
C THR A 220 14.37 -9.30 11.79
N LYS A 221 13.13 -9.79 11.69
CA LYS A 221 12.80 -11.19 11.93
C LYS A 221 12.30 -11.84 10.64
N PRO A 222 12.41 -13.16 10.51
CA PRO A 222 12.01 -13.86 9.29
C PRO A 222 10.49 -14.08 9.22
N TRP A 223 9.71 -13.01 9.34
CA TRP A 223 8.25 -13.05 9.31
C TRP A 223 7.68 -12.14 8.22
N MET A 224 6.65 -12.64 7.55
CA MET A 224 5.91 -11.92 6.53
C MET A 224 4.42 -11.94 6.90
N TYR A 225 3.76 -10.79 6.83
CA TYR A 225 2.35 -10.61 7.10
C TYR A 225 1.60 -10.31 5.82
N VAL A 226 0.50 -10.99 5.59
CA VAL A 226 -0.30 -10.87 4.36
C VAL A 226 -1.74 -10.57 4.71
N SER A 227 -2.27 -9.45 4.22
CA SER A 227 -3.69 -9.13 4.34
C SER A 227 -4.50 -9.94 3.33
N ILE A 228 -5.54 -10.63 3.80
CA ILE A 228 -6.44 -11.45 3.01
C ILE A 228 -7.73 -10.67 2.81
N GLU A 229 -7.85 -10.01 1.63
CA GLU A 229 -8.88 -9.03 1.35
C GLU A 229 -10.29 -9.57 1.53
N THR A 230 -10.57 -10.73 0.94
CA THR A 230 -11.91 -11.30 0.87
C THR A 230 -12.36 -11.94 2.18
N GLN A 231 -11.41 -12.39 3.01
CA GLN A 231 -11.70 -13.07 4.28
C GLN A 231 -11.63 -12.12 5.49
N ASN A 232 -11.16 -10.89 5.32
CA ASN A 232 -10.89 -9.95 6.43
C ASN A 232 -9.97 -10.57 7.49
N LYS A 233 -8.85 -11.16 7.03
CA LYS A 233 -7.85 -11.81 7.89
C LYS A 233 -6.45 -11.31 7.64
N MET A 234 -5.60 -11.51 8.63
CA MET A 234 -4.15 -11.32 8.57
C MET A 234 -3.48 -12.68 8.71
N TYR A 235 -2.70 -13.09 7.71
CA TYR A 235 -1.93 -14.33 7.76
C TYR A 235 -0.46 -14.03 7.98
N THR A 236 0.19 -14.86 8.80
CA THR A 236 1.63 -14.83 9.01
C THR A 236 2.27 -16.02 8.32
N TYR A 237 3.35 -15.75 7.56
CA TYR A 237 4.22 -16.74 6.96
C TYR A 237 5.63 -16.62 7.52
N LEU A 238 6.32 -17.75 7.67
CA LEU A 238 7.70 -17.81 8.13
C LEU A 238 8.65 -17.88 6.93
N LEU A 239 9.80 -17.22 7.06
CA LEU A 239 10.93 -17.33 6.13
C LEU A 239 12.00 -18.20 6.77
N GLU A 240 12.31 -19.35 6.18
CA GLU A 240 13.34 -20.25 6.67
C GLU A 240 14.27 -20.67 5.52
N GLY A 241 15.57 -20.70 5.76
CA GLY A 241 16.56 -21.06 4.74
C GLY A 241 16.50 -20.19 3.48
N GLY A 242 16.04 -18.92 3.58
CA GLY A 242 15.87 -18.02 2.45
C GLY A 242 14.65 -18.36 1.57
N ARG A 243 13.68 -19.10 2.09
CA ARG A 243 12.42 -19.49 1.43
C ARG A 243 11.23 -19.12 2.30
N ILE A 244 10.09 -18.89 1.67
CA ILE A 244 8.81 -18.71 2.38
C ILE A 244 8.23 -20.11 2.59
N LYS A 245 7.89 -20.44 3.84
CA LYS A 245 7.15 -21.65 4.15
C LYS A 245 5.74 -21.55 3.59
N PRO A 246 5.23 -22.58 2.90
CA PRO A 246 3.90 -22.56 2.31
C PRO A 246 2.77 -22.60 3.35
N GLU A 247 3.05 -23.07 4.55
CA GLU A 247 2.08 -23.19 5.62
C GLU A 247 1.82 -21.83 6.27
N ILE A 248 0.55 -21.54 6.55
CA ILE A 248 0.14 -20.37 7.32
C ILE A 248 0.48 -20.63 8.79
N ALA A 249 1.46 -19.88 9.33
CA ALA A 249 1.87 -20.02 10.71
C ALA A 249 0.80 -19.52 11.69
N TYR A 250 0.21 -18.34 11.40
CA TYR A 250 -0.81 -17.73 12.26
C TYR A 250 -1.90 -17.07 11.41
N ARG A 251 -3.11 -17.02 11.98
CA ARG A 251 -4.27 -16.31 11.42
C ARG A 251 -4.83 -15.39 12.50
N ALA A 252 -5.08 -14.14 12.13
CA ALA A 252 -5.76 -13.18 13.00
C ALA A 252 -6.90 -12.50 12.25
N GLU A 253 -7.94 -12.11 12.98
CA GLU A 253 -9.05 -11.33 12.44
C GLU A 253 -8.61 -9.87 12.23
N THR A 254 -9.15 -9.21 11.19
CA THR A 254 -8.92 -7.77 10.98
C THR A 254 -10.07 -6.92 11.49
N LEU A 255 -11.27 -7.47 11.58
CA LEU A 255 -12.48 -6.77 12.01
C LEU A 255 -12.66 -6.82 13.53
N ALA A 256 -13.21 -5.75 14.09
CA ALA A 256 -13.64 -5.74 15.49
C ALA A 256 -14.83 -6.70 15.71
N GLU A 257 -15.69 -6.81 14.71
CA GLU A 257 -16.87 -7.71 14.73
C GLU A 257 -16.75 -8.75 13.60
N PRO A 258 -15.89 -9.77 13.70
CA PRO A 258 -15.62 -10.71 12.60
C PRO A 258 -16.84 -11.58 12.22
N ASN A 259 -17.85 -11.67 13.09
CA ASN A 259 -19.09 -12.38 12.82
C ASN A 259 -20.21 -11.50 12.25
N ASN A 260 -19.95 -10.20 12.05
CA ASN A 260 -20.93 -9.22 11.55
C ASN A 260 -20.42 -8.53 10.27
N ILE A 261 -19.98 -9.33 9.31
CA ILE A 261 -19.36 -8.85 8.08
C ILE A 261 -20.40 -8.08 7.24
N LYS A 262 -20.12 -6.83 6.95
CA LYS A 262 -20.97 -5.97 6.11
C LYS A 262 -20.65 -6.18 4.63
N ALA A 263 -21.57 -5.72 3.78
CA ALA A 263 -21.40 -5.81 2.33
C ALA A 263 -20.14 -5.09 1.85
N ARG A 264 -19.34 -5.75 1.01
CA ARG A 264 -18.05 -5.26 0.50
C ARG A 264 -17.05 -4.85 1.59
N GLN A 265 -17.12 -5.49 2.75
CA GLN A 265 -16.10 -5.37 3.76
C GLN A 265 -14.83 -6.08 3.28
N ALA A 266 -13.69 -5.41 3.38
CA ALA A 266 -12.44 -5.92 2.84
C ALA A 266 -11.23 -5.48 3.67
N ALA A 267 -10.31 -6.40 3.93
CA ALA A 267 -8.99 -6.05 4.44
C ALA A 267 -8.20 -5.26 3.38
N GLY A 268 -7.39 -4.32 3.83
CA GLY A 268 -6.67 -3.38 2.97
C GLY A 268 -5.16 -3.50 3.05
N THR A 269 -4.52 -2.35 3.13
CA THR A 269 -3.07 -2.20 3.30
C THR A 269 -2.62 -2.77 4.64
N VAL A 270 -1.39 -3.29 4.68
CA VAL A 270 -0.71 -3.77 5.88
C VAL A 270 0.67 -3.13 5.96
N HIS A 271 1.07 -2.70 7.17
CA HIS A 271 2.43 -2.24 7.45
C HIS A 271 2.89 -2.70 8.83
N VAL A 272 4.13 -3.17 8.90
CA VAL A 272 4.82 -3.44 10.17
C VAL A 272 5.41 -2.13 10.68
N HIS A 273 5.26 -1.87 11.97
CA HIS A 273 5.91 -0.73 12.61
C HIS A 273 7.44 -0.82 12.49
N PRO A 274 8.18 0.29 12.29
CA PRO A 274 9.65 0.26 12.16
C PRO A 274 10.39 -0.44 13.30
N ASN A 275 9.84 -0.45 14.53
CA ASN A 275 10.43 -1.18 15.66
C ASN A 275 10.13 -2.69 15.68
N GLY A 276 9.34 -3.20 14.76
CA GLY A 276 8.96 -4.61 14.67
C GLY A 276 8.02 -5.14 15.77
N ARG A 277 7.52 -4.29 16.67
CA ARG A 277 6.68 -4.73 17.80
C ARG A 277 5.17 -4.73 17.48
N TYR A 278 4.77 -4.00 16.45
CA TYR A 278 3.38 -3.80 16.10
C TYR A 278 3.16 -3.97 14.60
N LEU A 279 1.93 -4.35 14.25
CA LEU A 279 1.46 -4.50 12.88
C LEU A 279 0.14 -3.74 12.75
N TYR A 280 -0.07 -3.09 11.62
CA TYR A 280 -1.28 -2.32 11.32
C TYR A 280 -1.93 -2.83 10.04
N GLY A 281 -3.26 -2.94 10.06
CA GLY A 281 -4.06 -3.34 8.90
C GLY A 281 -5.25 -2.42 8.69
N ALA A 282 -5.53 -2.01 7.46
CA ALA A 282 -6.73 -1.24 7.15
C ALA A 282 -7.93 -2.15 6.90
N ASN A 283 -9.08 -1.81 7.46
CA ASN A 283 -10.40 -2.33 7.11
C ASN A 283 -11.16 -1.28 6.34
N ARG A 284 -11.86 -1.66 5.30
CA ARG A 284 -12.57 -0.72 4.44
C ARG A 284 -13.88 -1.30 3.93
N SER A 285 -14.89 -0.46 3.85
CA SER A 285 -16.17 -0.72 3.21
C SER A 285 -16.67 0.55 2.54
N GLN A 286 -17.36 0.42 1.41
CA GLN A 286 -17.97 1.54 0.70
C GLN A 286 -19.28 1.14 0.01
N ALA A 287 -19.88 0.02 0.40
CA ALA A 287 -21.17 -0.38 -0.14
C ALA A 287 -22.22 0.70 0.11
N THR A 288 -23.11 0.92 -0.84
CA THR A 288 -24.17 1.92 -0.74
C THR A 288 -25.54 1.29 -0.84
N ILE A 289 -26.54 1.98 -0.28
CA ILE A 289 -27.97 1.75 -0.50
C ILE A 289 -28.59 3.06 -0.99
N GLU A 290 -29.73 2.96 -1.64
CA GLU A 290 -30.48 4.16 -1.99
C GLU A 290 -31.24 4.71 -0.78
N PHE A 291 -31.13 6.04 -0.56
CA PHE A 291 -31.86 6.78 0.44
C PHE A 291 -32.18 8.18 -0.12
N GLN A 292 -33.45 8.51 -0.23
CA GLN A 292 -33.94 9.77 -0.80
C GLN A 292 -33.36 10.07 -2.20
N GLY A 293 -33.30 9.04 -3.07
CA GLY A 293 -32.80 9.18 -4.44
C GLY A 293 -31.27 9.36 -4.54
N LYS A 294 -30.53 9.12 -3.46
CA LYS A 294 -29.05 9.21 -3.43
C LYS A 294 -28.42 7.91 -2.92
N PRO A 295 -27.28 7.49 -3.49
CA PRO A 295 -26.50 6.41 -2.89
C PRO A 295 -25.88 6.91 -1.58
N VAL A 296 -26.17 6.22 -0.47
CA VAL A 296 -25.58 6.49 0.85
C VAL A 296 -24.88 5.26 1.39
N PHE A 297 -23.85 5.44 2.20
CA PHE A 297 -23.07 4.38 2.82
C PHE A 297 -23.96 3.41 3.61
N LYS A 298 -23.81 2.12 3.32
CA LYS A 298 -24.63 1.04 3.89
C LYS A 298 -24.12 0.60 5.28
N GLY A 299 -22.95 1.06 5.69
CA GLY A 299 -22.26 0.62 6.91
C GLY A 299 -21.11 -0.35 6.64
N GLY A 300 -20.33 -0.59 7.66
CA GLY A 300 -19.14 -1.42 7.66
C GLY A 300 -17.98 -0.72 8.37
N GLU A 301 -16.95 -1.47 8.71
CA GLU A 301 -15.78 -0.93 9.36
C GLU A 301 -14.88 -0.19 8.35
N ASN A 302 -14.49 1.03 8.73
CA ASN A 302 -13.48 1.84 8.07
C ASN A 302 -12.44 2.22 9.11
N SER A 303 -11.63 1.23 9.51
CA SER A 303 -10.79 1.26 10.69
C SER A 303 -9.34 0.87 10.37
N ILE A 304 -8.45 1.15 11.32
CA ILE A 304 -7.15 0.50 11.42
C ILE A 304 -7.21 -0.48 12.59
N VAL A 305 -6.90 -1.75 12.32
CA VAL A 305 -6.59 -2.73 13.35
C VAL A 305 -5.13 -2.65 13.71
N VAL A 306 -4.84 -2.62 15.00
CA VAL A 306 -3.48 -2.66 15.56
C VAL A 306 -3.27 -4.01 16.20
N TYR A 307 -2.15 -4.65 15.89
CA TYR A 307 -1.72 -5.89 16.52
C TYR A 307 -0.43 -5.67 17.29
N SER A 308 -0.29 -6.30 18.45
CA SER A 308 1.00 -6.60 19.04
C SER A 308 1.59 -7.86 18.37
N ILE A 309 2.89 -7.86 18.10
CA ILE A 309 3.60 -9.01 17.53
C ILE A 309 4.34 -9.72 18.66
N ASN A 310 4.09 -11.01 18.85
CA ASN A 310 4.87 -11.85 19.75
C ASN A 310 6.32 -11.94 19.23
N GLN A 311 7.27 -11.42 19.99
CA GLN A 311 8.66 -11.27 19.54
C GLN A 311 9.44 -12.59 19.45
N SER A 312 8.87 -13.69 19.95
CA SER A 312 9.44 -15.03 19.85
C SER A 312 8.90 -15.82 18.69
N THR A 313 7.61 -15.63 18.34
CA THR A 313 6.89 -16.47 17.38
C THR A 313 6.46 -15.74 16.10
N GLY A 314 6.31 -14.41 16.16
CA GLY A 314 5.75 -13.60 15.06
C GLY A 314 4.22 -13.56 15.05
N GLU A 315 3.54 -14.18 16.02
CA GLU A 315 2.07 -14.20 16.08
C GLU A 315 1.49 -12.80 16.34
N PRO A 316 0.59 -12.31 15.47
CA PRO A 316 -0.10 -11.03 15.68
C PRO A 316 -1.34 -11.22 16.54
N THR A 317 -1.49 -10.41 17.61
CA THR A 317 -2.67 -10.37 18.47
C THR A 317 -3.32 -9.00 18.39
N PRO A 318 -4.60 -8.86 17.99
CA PRO A 318 -5.29 -7.57 17.95
C PRO A 318 -5.33 -6.90 19.32
N ILE A 319 -4.97 -5.63 19.39
CA ILE A 319 -4.97 -4.82 20.63
C ILE A 319 -5.82 -3.55 20.52
N GLN A 320 -6.21 -3.16 19.30
CA GLN A 320 -7.09 -2.02 19.07
C GLN A 320 -7.73 -2.11 17.68
N HIS A 321 -8.97 -1.62 17.56
CA HIS A 321 -9.60 -1.19 16.32
C HIS A 321 -9.99 0.27 16.49
N ILE A 322 -9.61 1.14 15.55
CA ILE A 322 -9.88 2.56 15.60
C ILE A 322 -10.43 3.06 14.26
N GLU A 323 -11.56 3.74 14.31
CA GLU A 323 -12.19 4.36 13.14
C GLU A 323 -11.28 5.42 12.52
N THR A 324 -11.26 5.44 11.18
CA THR A 324 -10.39 6.37 10.43
C THR A 324 -11.01 7.75 10.18
N GLN A 325 -12.18 8.02 10.77
CA GLN A 325 -12.97 9.27 10.69
C GLN A 325 -13.58 9.58 9.32
N LYS A 326 -13.13 8.89 8.27
CA LYS A 326 -13.62 8.99 6.88
C LYS A 326 -13.89 7.59 6.33
N ILE A 327 -14.50 7.52 5.14
CA ILE A 327 -14.91 6.24 4.54
C ILE A 327 -13.84 5.73 3.57
N HIS A 328 -13.64 4.41 3.56
CA HIS A 328 -12.75 3.67 2.65
C HIS A 328 -11.27 4.10 2.77
N PRO A 329 -10.60 3.81 3.91
CA PRO A 329 -9.15 3.99 4.03
C PRO A 329 -8.44 3.05 3.05
N ARG A 330 -8.14 3.60 1.85
CA ARG A 330 -7.57 2.81 0.76
C ARG A 330 -6.14 2.38 1.07
N THR A 331 -5.37 3.28 1.65
CA THR A 331 -3.98 3.07 2.07
C THR A 331 -3.68 3.90 3.31
N PHE A 332 -2.62 3.53 3.99
CA PHE A 332 -2.02 4.32 5.05
C PHE A 332 -0.51 4.15 5.01
N HIS A 333 0.20 5.03 5.68
CA HIS A 333 1.64 4.92 5.86
C HIS A 333 2.04 5.32 7.27
N ILE A 334 3.12 4.73 7.79
CA ILE A 334 3.71 5.07 9.09
C ILE A 334 4.96 5.89 8.82
N ASP A 335 5.17 6.96 9.57
CA ASP A 335 6.40 7.75 9.46
C ASP A 335 7.62 6.90 9.87
N PRO A 336 8.81 7.17 9.32
CA PRO A 336 10.00 6.36 9.61
C PRO A 336 10.40 6.28 11.08
N SER A 337 10.03 7.28 11.89
CA SER A 337 10.25 7.25 13.34
C SER A 337 9.23 6.40 14.10
N GLY A 338 8.15 5.99 13.44
CA GLY A 338 7.07 5.19 14.02
C GLY A 338 6.17 5.96 14.99
N ARG A 339 6.09 7.29 14.90
CA ARG A 339 5.33 8.12 15.84
C ARG A 339 3.97 8.58 15.32
N ILE A 340 3.78 8.59 14.01
CA ILE A 340 2.50 8.92 13.40
C ILE A 340 2.14 7.93 12.30
N LEU A 341 0.83 7.78 12.10
CA LEU A 341 0.23 7.07 10.98
C LEU A 341 -0.69 8.05 10.26
N VAL A 342 -0.64 8.07 8.93
CA VAL A 342 -1.58 8.82 8.11
C VAL A 342 -2.36 7.83 7.23
N ALA A 343 -3.69 7.89 7.30
CA ALA A 343 -4.60 7.12 6.46
C ALA A 343 -5.20 8.00 5.36
N GLN A 344 -5.33 7.45 4.16
CA GLN A 344 -5.86 8.12 2.98
C GLN A 344 -7.19 7.52 2.55
N HIS A 345 -8.20 8.37 2.34
CA HIS A 345 -9.56 8.03 1.92
C HIS A 345 -9.81 8.53 0.51
N ASN A 346 -10.24 7.65 -0.37
CA ASN A 346 -10.09 7.86 -1.81
C ASN A 346 -11.16 8.76 -2.45
N LEU A 347 -12.40 8.75 -1.95
CA LEU A 347 -13.55 9.44 -2.55
C LEU A 347 -14.47 10.03 -1.48
N PRO A 348 -15.20 11.09 -1.79
CA PRO A 348 -16.32 11.52 -0.95
C PRO A 348 -17.45 10.48 -0.98
N VAL A 349 -18.06 10.25 0.17
CA VAL A 349 -19.14 9.28 0.34
C VAL A 349 -20.31 9.92 1.10
N ASN A 350 -21.52 9.80 0.56
CA ASN A 350 -22.69 10.22 1.30
C ASN A 350 -23.01 9.25 2.43
N VAL A 351 -23.37 9.80 3.58
CA VAL A 351 -23.81 9.06 4.76
C VAL A 351 -25.18 9.55 5.18
N ARG A 352 -25.97 8.69 5.78
CA ARG A 352 -27.23 9.07 6.40
C ARG A 352 -26.96 9.71 7.76
N ASP A 353 -27.56 10.88 8.00
CA ASP A 353 -27.52 11.61 9.27
C ASP A 353 -28.98 11.93 9.68
N GLY A 354 -29.59 11.02 10.44
CA GLY A 354 -31.03 11.06 10.71
C GLY A 354 -31.84 10.93 9.41
N ASP A 355 -32.62 11.95 9.11
CA ASP A 355 -33.40 12.07 7.86
C ASP A 355 -32.68 12.89 6.78
N ALA A 356 -31.45 13.31 7.01
CA ALA A 356 -30.64 14.04 6.07
C ALA A 356 -29.56 13.16 5.41
N VAL A 357 -29.02 13.64 4.30
CA VAL A 357 -27.84 13.09 3.65
C VAL A 357 -26.69 14.07 3.81
N LYS A 358 -25.61 13.64 4.44
CA LYS A 358 -24.34 14.38 4.60
C LYS A 358 -23.27 13.73 3.74
N THR A 359 -22.37 14.52 3.17
CA THR A 359 -21.18 14.01 2.46
C THR A 359 -19.98 14.02 3.39
N VAL A 360 -19.34 12.86 3.57
CA VAL A 360 -18.02 12.75 4.18
C VAL A 360 -16.98 12.91 3.07
N PRO A 361 -16.12 13.93 3.09
CA PRO A 361 -15.16 14.19 2.02
C PRO A 361 -14.04 13.15 1.97
N ALA A 362 -13.38 13.02 0.80
CA ALA A 362 -12.08 12.37 0.68
C ALA A 362 -11.04 13.11 1.53
N GLY A 363 -9.91 12.47 1.85
CA GLY A 363 -8.87 13.17 2.58
C GLY A 363 -7.89 12.30 3.35
N LEU A 364 -7.19 12.94 4.28
CA LEU A 364 -6.14 12.34 5.10
C LEU A 364 -6.53 12.44 6.58
N SER A 365 -6.34 11.34 7.31
CA SER A 365 -6.52 11.29 8.77
C SER A 365 -5.20 10.97 9.45
N VAL A 366 -4.83 11.75 10.44
CA VAL A 366 -3.54 11.67 11.15
C VAL A 366 -3.75 11.13 12.55
N PHE A 367 -2.94 10.13 12.90
CA PHE A 367 -2.95 9.47 14.20
C PHE A 367 -1.56 9.53 14.83
N ARG A 368 -1.50 9.71 16.15
CA ARG A 368 -0.29 9.43 16.93
C ARG A 368 -0.22 7.94 17.23
N ILE A 369 0.99 7.41 17.21
CA ILE A 369 1.31 6.07 17.66
C ILE A 369 1.91 6.19 19.06
N GLY A 370 1.28 5.55 20.04
CA GLY A 370 1.80 5.48 21.42
C GLY A 370 2.92 4.45 21.57
N ASP A 371 3.61 4.48 22.69
CA ASP A 371 4.67 3.50 23.02
C ASP A 371 4.13 2.07 23.11
N ASP A 372 2.82 1.91 23.38
CA ASP A 372 2.08 0.66 23.37
C ASP A 372 1.60 0.25 21.95
N GLY A 373 1.96 1.01 20.91
CA GLY A 373 1.59 0.81 19.50
C GLY A 373 0.17 1.27 19.17
N LYS A 374 -0.65 1.65 20.13
CA LYS A 374 -2.02 2.09 19.89
C LYS A 374 -2.07 3.45 19.22
N LEU A 375 -3.12 3.64 18.45
CA LEU A 375 -3.39 4.86 17.71
C LEU A 375 -4.32 5.79 18.51
N THR A 376 -4.01 7.08 18.46
CA THR A 376 -4.89 8.15 18.92
C THR A 376 -5.13 9.10 17.75
N PHE A 377 -6.38 9.33 17.39
CA PHE A 377 -6.75 10.29 16.35
C PHE A 377 -6.34 11.70 16.76
N VAL A 378 -5.76 12.47 15.84
CA VAL A 378 -5.33 13.84 16.09
C VAL A 378 -6.13 14.83 15.26
N ARG A 379 -6.14 14.66 13.94
CA ARG A 379 -6.82 15.56 13.01
C ARG A 379 -7.07 14.93 11.64
N GLU A 380 -7.90 15.57 10.86
CA GLU A 380 -8.14 15.20 9.47
C GLU A 380 -7.97 16.41 8.55
N TYR A 381 -7.75 16.12 7.27
CA TYR A 381 -7.65 17.09 6.19
C TYR A 381 -8.60 16.66 5.09
N ASP A 382 -9.55 17.53 4.76
CA ASP A 382 -10.40 17.35 3.59
C ASP A 382 -9.62 17.64 2.33
N VAL A 383 -9.79 16.80 1.32
CA VAL A 383 -9.16 16.98 0.01
C VAL A 383 -10.25 16.99 -1.05
N ASP A 384 -10.35 18.10 -1.76
CA ASP A 384 -11.22 18.18 -2.92
C ASP A 384 -10.64 17.33 -4.05
N VAL A 385 -11.38 16.33 -4.47
CA VAL A 385 -10.98 15.41 -5.55
C VAL A 385 -11.70 15.69 -6.86
N GLY A 386 -12.74 16.56 -6.87
CA GLY A 386 -13.59 16.79 -8.02
C GLY A 386 -14.18 15.48 -8.55
N ASP A 387 -13.98 15.20 -9.83
CA ASP A 387 -14.34 13.97 -10.53
C ASP A 387 -13.25 12.88 -10.48
N LYS A 388 -12.15 13.14 -9.78
CA LYS A 388 -10.98 12.26 -9.65
C LYS A 388 -11.01 11.53 -8.30
N MET A 389 -9.91 10.87 -7.95
CA MET A 389 -9.75 10.21 -6.65
C MET A 389 -8.34 10.31 -6.13
N MET A 390 -8.20 10.15 -4.83
CA MET A 390 -6.93 9.82 -4.20
C MET A 390 -6.70 8.30 -4.32
N PHE A 391 -5.54 7.89 -4.78
CA PHE A 391 -5.28 6.47 -5.05
C PHE A 391 -4.07 5.93 -4.29
N TRP A 392 -3.01 6.72 -4.18
CA TRP A 392 -1.76 6.38 -3.52
C TRP A 392 -1.30 7.50 -2.58
N MET A 393 -0.63 7.10 -1.52
CA MET A 393 0.07 7.99 -0.59
C MET A 393 1.27 7.24 -0.02
N GLY A 394 2.38 7.96 0.22
CA GLY A 394 3.55 7.42 0.89
C GLY A 394 4.38 8.49 1.58
N MET A 395 5.19 8.08 2.56
CA MET A 395 6.12 8.95 3.28
C MET A 395 7.56 8.58 2.95
N VAL A 396 8.39 9.59 2.78
CA VAL A 396 9.82 9.44 2.49
C VAL A 396 10.60 10.27 3.50
N PRO A 397 11.52 9.68 4.26
CA PRO A 397 12.47 10.43 5.08
C PRO A 397 13.48 11.13 4.15
N LEU A 398 13.80 12.40 4.46
CA LEU A 398 14.69 13.26 3.69
C LEU A 398 16.12 13.24 4.25
#